data_588b291ac2d265dbdac63cc5557c2954
#
_entry.id   588b291ac2d265dbdac63cc5557c2954
#
_cell.length_a   1.000
_cell.length_b   1.000
_cell.length_c   1.000
_cell.angle_alpha   90.00
_cell.angle_beta   90.00
_cell.angle_gamma   90.00
#
_symmetry.space_group_name_H-M   'P 1'
#
loop_
_entity.id
_entity.type
_entity.pdbx_description
1 polymer ?
#
loop_
_entity_poly.entity_id
_entity_poly.type
_entity_poly.pdbx_seq_one_letter_code
_entity_poly.pdbx_strand_id
1 'polypeptide(L)'
;MKLTYRPEIDGLRAIAVLTVIFYHAKINFFKGGFIGVDIFIVISGYVITKLFFFNNYSLSNFIEKRIRRLFPGLLLMILTTTLFSYFFLLPIHFMNLGQSLMANMFSISNFLFFYQTNYWDSAVLTKPLLHTWSISLEIQFYIFISIIFALFRNYFFKIILFFFFISIFLILFFDNTVFEINFREFNLNNYFLIFARLWEFLLGSIIAFALNIKKLDNYLKKLNFFHNFGLLVILISLFIVQTPLNYPNLSTFIPVLGSAIIILSSNNQNSHFLLNNSFLIHIGKISYSLYLWHFPIFIFFFYFFDFNLSFLNKVYALLITYFISLISYKFVELPFYKKKLLQKKSFFLLIILVYVFILILGVLISSQILKSKLHFNYVKIKNDFPNYNFFQIPKRIVLDNQFTNSDKIKILVCGDSHGFDLVYALQSNSEIKNKYEIELSSFGSCLNETSLKIDKSDYVLSSIQIEGSRYNKFEDIEKLYKIVKTKYNKKFIIVGVTPEFKTDSDLLFNYLVQNNISKEDLINNIPSINRYFHNNLKFNITNINKKLFLISKNLNVIFLNKFDYICNEEVKFCYGIDQEGKKLFFDYSHYTNDGAIFFGKKIYETDWLKLNLK
;
A
#
# COMPACT_ATOMS: atom_id res chain seq x y z
N MET A 1 42.72 -9.89 2.69
CA MET A 1 41.88 -11.02 3.15
C MET A 1 40.89 -11.39 2.06
N LYS A 2 40.90 -12.61 1.55
CA LYS A 2 39.85 -13.07 0.64
C LYS A 2 38.53 -13.11 1.43
N LEU A 3 37.46 -12.56 0.86
CA LEU A 3 36.11 -12.70 1.43
C LEU A 3 35.77 -14.19 1.57
N THR A 4 35.71 -14.70 2.77
CA THR A 4 35.12 -16.01 3.02
C THR A 4 33.62 -15.91 2.69
N TYR A 5 33.13 -16.84 1.88
CA TYR A 5 31.70 -16.97 1.59
C TYR A 5 30.95 -17.29 2.88
N ARG A 6 29.82 -16.59 3.09
CA ARG A 6 28.99 -16.70 4.29
C ARG A 6 27.59 -17.19 3.89
N PRO A 7 27.34 -18.52 3.90
CA PRO A 7 26.09 -19.10 3.44
C PRO A 7 24.87 -18.66 4.26
N GLU A 8 25.06 -18.37 5.55
CA GLU A 8 24.02 -17.87 6.45
C GLU A 8 23.45 -16.50 6.03
N ILE A 9 24.23 -15.70 5.32
CA ILE A 9 23.72 -14.43 4.75
C ILE A 9 22.76 -14.72 3.59
N ASP A 10 23.05 -15.73 2.77
CA ASP A 10 22.09 -16.16 1.74
C ASP A 10 20.83 -16.74 2.40
N GLY A 11 20.96 -17.52 3.50
CA GLY A 11 19.82 -17.99 4.28
C GLY A 11 18.97 -16.84 4.84
N LEU A 12 19.60 -15.79 5.37
CA LEU A 12 18.89 -14.59 5.86
C LEU A 12 18.19 -13.83 4.72
N ARG A 13 18.82 -13.73 3.56
CA ARG A 13 18.20 -13.16 2.35
C ARG A 13 16.99 -13.98 1.87
N ALA A 14 17.05 -15.32 2.04
CA ALA A 14 15.91 -16.18 1.73
C ALA A 14 14.71 -15.88 2.63
N ILE A 15 14.93 -15.76 3.94
CA ILE A 15 13.87 -15.38 4.89
C ILE A 15 13.29 -14.02 4.49
N ALA A 16 14.14 -13.04 4.23
CA ALA A 16 13.73 -11.69 3.87
C ALA A 16 12.85 -11.67 2.59
N VAL A 17 13.25 -12.37 1.53
CA VAL A 17 12.47 -12.38 0.29
C VAL A 17 11.17 -13.16 0.43
N LEU A 18 11.18 -14.29 1.13
CA LEU A 18 9.97 -15.11 1.31
C LEU A 18 8.91 -14.37 2.13
N THR A 19 9.30 -13.66 3.20
CA THR A 19 8.35 -12.89 4.00
C THR A 19 7.69 -11.77 3.18
N VAL A 20 8.46 -11.06 2.34
CA VAL A 20 7.93 -10.04 1.41
C VAL A 20 6.96 -10.65 0.39
N ILE A 21 7.33 -11.77 -0.23
CA ILE A 21 6.50 -12.45 -1.23
C ILE A 21 5.18 -12.92 -0.60
N PHE A 22 5.22 -13.55 0.58
CA PHE A 22 4.02 -14.02 1.26
C PHE A 22 3.12 -12.88 1.76
N TYR A 23 3.71 -11.74 2.15
CA TYR A 23 2.97 -10.51 2.43
C TYR A 23 2.18 -10.03 1.20
N HIS A 24 2.83 -9.91 0.04
CA HIS A 24 2.18 -9.48 -1.20
C HIS A 24 1.20 -10.52 -1.74
N ALA A 25 1.39 -11.81 -1.45
CA ALA A 25 0.41 -12.87 -1.71
C ALA A 25 -0.82 -12.79 -0.78
N LYS A 26 -0.87 -11.83 0.15
CA LYS A 26 -1.94 -11.67 1.16
C LYS A 26 -2.18 -12.96 1.95
N ILE A 27 -1.11 -13.63 2.39
CA ILE A 27 -1.18 -14.79 3.30
C ILE A 27 -1.28 -14.25 4.73
N ASN A 28 -2.37 -14.59 5.42
CA ASN A 28 -2.73 -14.00 6.73
C ASN A 28 -1.65 -14.13 7.81
N PHE A 29 -0.85 -15.19 7.78
CA PHE A 29 0.25 -15.41 8.72
C PHE A 29 1.40 -14.40 8.55
N PHE A 30 1.58 -13.84 7.35
CA PHE A 30 2.67 -12.95 6.99
C PHE A 30 2.25 -11.48 6.86
N LYS A 31 1.31 -11.00 7.67
CA LYS A 31 0.87 -9.58 7.64
C LYS A 31 2.01 -8.60 7.89
N GLY A 32 2.98 -8.97 8.73
CA GLY A 32 4.21 -8.20 8.98
C GLY A 32 5.34 -8.47 7.98
N GLY A 33 5.11 -9.23 6.90
CA GLY A 33 6.19 -9.70 6.02
C GLY A 33 6.93 -8.61 5.26
N PHE A 34 6.40 -7.38 5.18
CA PHE A 34 7.09 -6.22 4.60
C PHE A 34 8.40 -5.85 5.33
N ILE A 35 8.58 -6.25 6.60
CA ILE A 35 9.84 -6.11 7.34
C ILE A 35 11.03 -6.83 6.67
N GLY A 36 10.78 -7.75 5.75
CA GLY A 36 11.85 -8.37 4.95
C GLY A 36 12.69 -7.35 4.18
N VAL A 37 12.13 -6.18 3.85
CA VAL A 37 12.88 -5.08 3.22
C VAL A 37 13.92 -4.51 4.19
N ASP A 38 13.59 -4.36 5.48
CA ASP A 38 14.53 -3.86 6.50
C ASP A 38 15.73 -4.82 6.66
N ILE A 39 15.45 -6.13 6.64
CA ILE A 39 16.48 -7.16 6.66
C ILE A 39 17.42 -7.00 5.44
N PHE A 40 16.86 -6.78 4.25
CA PHE A 40 17.67 -6.54 3.04
C PHE A 40 18.52 -5.28 3.15
N ILE A 41 18.00 -4.21 3.71
CA ILE A 41 18.70 -2.95 3.89
C ILE A 41 19.93 -3.13 4.79
N VAL A 42 19.78 -3.83 5.92
CA VAL A 42 20.91 -4.13 6.83
C VAL A 42 21.98 -4.99 6.14
N ILE A 43 21.55 -6.05 5.42
CA ILE A 43 22.46 -6.91 4.66
C ILE A 43 23.21 -6.11 3.60
N SER A 44 22.51 -5.21 2.86
CA SER A 44 23.12 -4.37 1.83
C SER A 44 24.17 -3.44 2.43
N GLY A 45 23.87 -2.76 3.55
CA GLY A 45 24.83 -1.94 4.27
C GLY A 45 26.10 -2.70 4.65
N TYR A 46 25.93 -3.91 5.22
CA TYR A 46 27.05 -4.79 5.59
C TYR A 46 27.89 -5.23 4.38
N VAL A 47 27.26 -5.77 3.36
CA VAL A 47 27.97 -6.31 2.19
C VAL A 47 28.69 -5.25 1.40
N ILE A 48 28.05 -4.08 1.20
CA ILE A 48 28.64 -2.95 0.45
C ILE A 48 29.87 -2.40 1.15
N THR A 49 29.74 -2.12 2.44
CA THR A 49 30.87 -1.60 3.23
C THR A 49 32.03 -2.59 3.28
N LYS A 50 31.73 -3.88 3.46
CA LYS A 50 32.76 -4.92 3.42
C LYS A 50 33.49 -5.00 2.09
N LEU A 51 32.78 -4.86 0.97
CA LEU A 51 33.39 -4.86 -0.36
C LEU A 51 34.30 -3.65 -0.58
N PHE A 52 33.88 -2.46 -0.15
CA PHE A 52 34.67 -1.24 -0.31
C PHE A 52 35.97 -1.25 0.49
N PHE A 53 35.87 -1.55 1.78
CA PHE A 53 36.98 -1.33 2.70
C PHE A 53 37.98 -2.47 2.76
N PHE A 54 37.50 -3.71 2.59
CA PHE A 54 38.33 -4.86 2.91
C PHE A 54 38.81 -5.63 1.68
N ASN A 55 38.39 -5.24 0.46
CA ASN A 55 38.82 -5.90 -0.78
C ASN A 55 39.65 -5.01 -1.70
N ASN A 56 40.02 -3.80 -1.30
CA ASN A 56 40.76 -2.85 -2.12
C ASN A 56 40.21 -2.65 -3.56
N TYR A 57 38.89 -2.72 -3.71
CA TYR A 57 38.28 -2.43 -5.00
C TYR A 57 38.45 -0.95 -5.36
N SER A 58 38.87 -0.68 -6.61
CA SER A 58 38.71 0.67 -7.16
C SER A 58 37.22 0.98 -7.29
N LEU A 59 36.85 2.24 -7.17
CA LEU A 59 35.47 2.72 -7.32
C LEU A 59 34.85 2.23 -8.65
N SER A 60 35.63 2.31 -9.76
CA SER A 60 35.19 1.84 -11.08
C SER A 60 34.84 0.34 -11.09
N ASN A 61 35.67 -0.50 -10.47
CA ASN A 61 35.40 -1.94 -10.39
C ASN A 61 34.19 -2.27 -9.51
N PHE A 62 33.98 -1.51 -8.45
CA PHE A 62 32.82 -1.65 -7.61
C PHE A 62 31.54 -1.31 -8.38
N ILE A 63 31.48 -0.12 -9.02
CA ILE A 63 30.33 0.31 -9.82
C ILE A 63 30.01 -0.71 -10.94
N GLU A 64 31.03 -1.16 -11.68
CA GLU A 64 30.86 -2.18 -12.73
C GLU A 64 30.19 -3.45 -12.17
N LYS A 65 30.69 -3.97 -11.04
CA LYS A 65 30.13 -5.20 -10.43
C LYS A 65 28.69 -5.01 -9.98
N ARG A 66 28.32 -3.83 -9.45
CA ARG A 66 26.96 -3.55 -9.03
C ARG A 66 26.02 -3.42 -10.22
N ILE A 67 26.40 -2.68 -11.25
CA ILE A 67 25.62 -2.56 -12.47
C ILE A 67 25.42 -3.94 -13.13
N ARG A 68 26.47 -4.76 -13.25
CA ARG A 68 26.37 -6.12 -13.79
C ARG A 68 25.46 -7.04 -12.98
N ARG A 69 25.33 -6.81 -11.69
CA ARG A 69 24.49 -7.61 -10.80
C ARG A 69 23.03 -7.20 -10.84
N LEU A 70 22.74 -5.89 -10.86
CA LEU A 70 21.38 -5.37 -10.65
C LEU A 70 20.67 -5.05 -11.97
N PHE A 71 21.36 -4.33 -12.88
CA PHE A 71 20.68 -3.74 -14.04
C PHE A 71 20.15 -4.75 -15.05
N PRO A 72 20.86 -5.84 -15.43
CA PRO A 72 20.31 -6.75 -16.44
C PRO A 72 18.96 -7.35 -16.06
N GLY A 73 18.82 -7.83 -14.82
CA GLY A 73 17.55 -8.36 -14.30
C GLY A 73 16.47 -7.29 -14.17
N LEU A 74 16.83 -6.11 -13.64
CA LEU A 74 15.91 -4.98 -13.48
C LEU A 74 15.35 -4.51 -14.83
N LEU A 75 16.21 -4.28 -15.83
CA LEU A 75 15.79 -3.79 -17.14
C LEU A 75 14.92 -4.82 -17.88
N LEU A 76 15.27 -6.11 -17.79
CA LEU A 76 14.44 -7.17 -18.35
C LEU A 76 13.05 -7.20 -17.69
N MET A 77 12.98 -7.15 -16.37
CA MET A 77 11.72 -7.12 -15.65
C MET A 77 10.88 -5.90 -16.03
N ILE A 78 11.48 -4.71 -16.09
CA ILE A 78 10.79 -3.47 -16.49
C ILE A 78 10.22 -3.60 -17.90
N LEU A 79 11.00 -4.05 -18.87
CA LEU A 79 10.56 -4.20 -20.28
C LEU A 79 9.41 -5.21 -20.39
N THR A 80 9.54 -6.36 -19.73
CA THR A 80 8.50 -7.40 -19.74
C THR A 80 7.21 -6.88 -19.06
N THR A 81 7.36 -6.23 -17.91
CA THR A 81 6.21 -5.61 -17.22
C THR A 81 5.54 -4.56 -18.09
N THR A 82 6.30 -3.73 -18.80
CA THR A 82 5.75 -2.71 -19.71
C THR A 82 4.98 -3.36 -20.86
N LEU A 83 5.51 -4.43 -21.44
CA LEU A 83 4.85 -5.18 -22.51
C LEU A 83 3.50 -5.75 -22.04
N PHE A 84 3.46 -6.43 -20.89
CA PHE A 84 2.22 -6.95 -20.32
C PHE A 84 1.25 -5.82 -19.98
N SER A 85 1.76 -4.73 -19.43
CA SER A 85 0.95 -3.54 -19.08
C SER A 85 0.28 -2.91 -20.29
N TYR A 86 0.93 -2.92 -21.46
CA TYR A 86 0.33 -2.44 -22.71
C TYR A 86 -0.98 -3.19 -23.04
N PHE A 87 -1.02 -4.50 -22.80
CA PHE A 87 -2.20 -5.32 -23.12
C PHE A 87 -3.31 -5.24 -22.06
N PHE A 88 -2.96 -5.09 -20.78
CA PHE A 88 -3.89 -5.34 -19.68
C PHE A 88 -4.20 -4.12 -18.82
N LEU A 89 -3.33 -3.09 -18.78
CA LEU A 89 -3.62 -1.92 -17.96
C LEU A 89 -4.59 -0.96 -18.65
N LEU A 90 -5.47 -0.39 -17.83
CA LEU A 90 -6.30 0.75 -18.24
C LEU A 90 -5.43 1.94 -18.64
N PRO A 91 -5.92 2.83 -19.52
CA PRO A 91 -5.12 3.95 -20.02
C PRO A 91 -4.48 4.81 -18.94
N ILE A 92 -5.20 5.11 -17.86
CA ILE A 92 -4.69 5.92 -16.75
C ILE A 92 -3.56 5.20 -16.00
N HIS A 93 -3.70 3.90 -15.74
CA HIS A 93 -2.67 3.12 -15.06
C HIS A 93 -1.45 2.89 -15.95
N PHE A 94 -1.68 2.77 -17.26
CA PHE A 94 -0.58 2.68 -18.24
C PHE A 94 0.20 4.00 -18.34
N MET A 95 -0.50 5.16 -18.32
CA MET A 95 0.14 6.46 -18.23
C MET A 95 1.00 6.60 -16.95
N ASN A 96 0.48 6.19 -15.80
CA ASN A 96 1.21 6.19 -14.53
C ASN A 96 2.43 5.24 -14.55
N LEU A 97 2.34 4.14 -15.29
CA LEU A 97 3.49 3.27 -15.55
C LEU A 97 4.60 4.03 -16.29
N GLY A 98 4.27 4.86 -17.29
CA GLY A 98 5.25 5.71 -17.98
C GLY A 98 6.05 6.61 -17.03
N GLN A 99 5.37 7.22 -16.04
CA GLN A 99 6.05 7.99 -14.99
C GLN A 99 6.97 7.09 -14.13
N SER A 100 6.50 5.87 -13.81
CA SER A 100 7.29 4.90 -13.04
C SER A 100 8.53 4.44 -13.81
N LEU A 101 8.46 4.29 -15.14
CA LEU A 101 9.62 3.99 -15.99
C LEU A 101 10.69 5.08 -15.87
N MET A 102 10.30 6.34 -16.06
CA MET A 102 11.22 7.47 -15.95
C MET A 102 11.85 7.55 -14.56
N ALA A 103 11.05 7.43 -13.51
CA ALA A 103 11.55 7.49 -12.14
C ALA A 103 12.52 6.35 -11.80
N ASN A 104 12.30 5.15 -12.34
CA ASN A 104 13.24 4.02 -12.21
C ASN A 104 14.57 4.29 -12.91
N MET A 105 14.53 4.88 -14.10
CA MET A 105 15.77 5.22 -14.81
C MET A 105 16.62 6.23 -14.00
N PHE A 106 16.01 7.19 -13.34
CA PHE A 106 16.73 8.12 -12.47
C PHE A 106 16.97 7.59 -11.05
N SER A 107 16.56 6.36 -10.74
CA SER A 107 16.64 5.78 -9.38
C SER A 107 15.98 6.66 -8.30
N ILE A 108 14.84 7.28 -8.66
CA ILE A 108 14.01 8.13 -7.80
C ILE A 108 12.56 7.62 -7.69
N SER A 109 12.33 6.34 -7.99
CA SER A 109 10.98 5.76 -7.92
C SER A 109 10.39 5.83 -6.50
N ASN A 110 11.23 5.82 -5.46
CA ASN A 110 10.80 6.03 -4.08
C ASN A 110 10.16 7.42 -3.87
N PHE A 111 10.71 8.49 -4.45
CA PHE A 111 10.09 9.82 -4.39
C PHE A 111 8.79 9.88 -5.21
N LEU A 112 8.75 9.27 -6.38
CA LEU A 112 7.51 9.20 -7.18
C LEU A 112 6.40 8.53 -6.38
N PHE A 113 6.67 7.37 -5.78
CA PHE A 113 5.66 6.64 -5.01
C PHE A 113 5.31 7.34 -3.70
N PHE A 114 6.25 8.04 -3.07
CA PHE A 114 5.93 8.94 -1.97
C PHE A 114 4.90 10.00 -2.36
N TYR A 115 5.05 10.62 -3.53
CA TYR A 115 4.10 11.61 -4.04
C TYR A 115 2.76 11.01 -4.47
N GLN A 116 2.76 9.78 -4.97
CA GLN A 116 1.57 9.13 -5.50
C GLN A 116 0.78 8.30 -4.48
N THR A 117 1.34 8.00 -3.32
CA THR A 117 0.68 7.26 -2.24
C THR A 117 0.11 8.21 -1.21
N ASN A 118 -0.86 9.05 -1.59
CA ASN A 118 -1.66 9.78 -0.63
C ASN A 118 -2.68 8.83 0.02
N TYR A 119 -3.25 9.24 1.16
CA TYR A 119 -4.29 8.56 1.95
C TYR A 119 -5.46 7.97 1.13
N TRP A 120 -5.69 8.48 -0.09
CA TRP A 120 -6.75 8.08 -1.01
C TRP A 120 -6.30 7.08 -2.08
N ASP A 121 -5.05 6.62 -2.05
CA ASP A 121 -4.45 5.80 -3.10
C ASP A 121 -4.49 4.30 -2.70
N SER A 122 -5.64 3.64 -2.82
CA SER A 122 -5.74 2.19 -2.94
C SER A 122 -5.08 1.68 -4.24
N ALA A 123 -4.59 2.60 -5.09
CA ALA A 123 -3.89 2.38 -6.35
C ALA A 123 -2.54 1.63 -6.26
N VAL A 124 -2.14 1.15 -5.09
CA VAL A 124 -0.98 0.25 -4.93
C VAL A 124 -1.09 -0.97 -5.86
N LEU A 125 -2.30 -1.55 -5.98
CA LEU A 125 -2.57 -2.72 -6.83
C LEU A 125 -2.64 -2.40 -8.32
N THR A 126 -2.49 -1.13 -8.72
CA THR A 126 -2.47 -0.71 -10.12
C THR A 126 -1.09 -0.29 -10.61
N LYS A 127 -0.07 -0.35 -9.73
CA LYS A 127 1.31 0.10 -9.99
C LYS A 127 2.30 -1.08 -10.04
N PRO A 128 2.46 -1.77 -11.18
CA PRO A 128 3.26 -3.00 -11.25
C PRO A 128 4.73 -2.84 -10.85
N LEU A 129 5.28 -1.63 -10.92
CA LEU A 129 6.66 -1.31 -10.57
C LEU A 129 6.82 -0.71 -9.18
N LEU A 130 5.79 -0.69 -8.32
CA LEU A 130 5.85 -0.05 -7.01
C LEU A 130 7.04 -0.54 -6.17
N HIS A 131 7.28 -1.85 -6.12
CA HIS A 131 8.34 -2.47 -5.32
C HIS A 131 9.76 -1.98 -5.65
N THR A 132 9.95 -1.33 -6.80
CA THR A 132 11.26 -0.79 -7.20
C THR A 132 11.72 0.41 -6.36
N TRP A 133 10.84 0.95 -5.50
CA TRP A 133 11.20 2.01 -4.56
C TRP A 133 12.41 1.64 -3.68
N SER A 134 12.47 0.39 -3.19
CA SER A 134 13.56 -0.07 -2.34
C SER A 134 14.88 -0.24 -3.10
N ILE A 135 14.80 -0.61 -4.40
CA ILE A 135 15.96 -0.67 -5.29
C ILE A 135 16.54 0.73 -5.51
N SER A 136 15.67 1.75 -5.66
CA SER A 136 16.09 3.15 -5.74
C SER A 136 16.82 3.58 -4.47
N LEU A 137 16.32 3.21 -3.27
CA LEU A 137 17.02 3.47 -2.01
C LEU A 137 18.39 2.80 -1.96
N GLU A 138 18.48 1.54 -2.41
CA GLU A 138 19.75 0.80 -2.44
C GLU A 138 20.77 1.50 -3.37
N ILE A 139 20.36 1.96 -4.55
CA ILE A 139 21.23 2.69 -5.48
C ILE A 139 21.64 4.05 -4.90
N GLN A 140 20.72 4.79 -4.27
CA GLN A 140 21.02 6.04 -3.59
C GLN A 140 22.05 5.83 -2.46
N PHE A 141 21.91 4.74 -1.70
CA PHE A 141 22.90 4.37 -0.69
C PHE A 141 24.26 4.03 -1.32
N TYR A 142 24.32 3.37 -2.48
CA TYR A 142 25.58 3.11 -3.18
C TYR A 142 26.29 4.40 -3.58
N ILE A 143 25.53 5.38 -4.08
CA ILE A 143 26.07 6.71 -4.42
C ILE A 143 26.60 7.40 -3.16
N PHE A 144 25.80 7.44 -2.10
CA PHE A 144 26.13 8.05 -0.81
C PHE A 144 27.44 7.47 -0.23
N ILE A 145 27.53 6.16 -0.12
CA ILE A 145 28.71 5.48 0.44
C ILE A 145 29.95 5.69 -0.45
N SER A 146 29.75 5.73 -1.79
CA SER A 146 30.84 5.96 -2.74
C SER A 146 31.42 7.36 -2.64
N ILE A 147 30.57 8.37 -2.46
CA ILE A 147 30.99 9.77 -2.27
C ILE A 147 31.78 9.92 -0.96
N ILE A 148 31.24 9.38 0.14
CA ILE A 148 31.93 9.43 1.44
C ILE A 148 33.29 8.75 1.35
N PHE A 149 33.36 7.59 0.68
CA PHE A 149 34.63 6.89 0.52
C PHE A 149 35.63 7.67 -0.33
N ALA A 150 35.20 8.28 -1.43
CA ALA A 150 36.06 9.03 -2.33
C ALA A 150 36.63 10.30 -1.68
N LEU A 151 35.80 11.04 -0.92
CA LEU A 151 36.14 12.34 -0.37
C LEU A 151 36.76 12.26 1.05
N PHE A 152 36.31 11.28 1.85
CA PHE A 152 36.57 11.25 3.28
C PHE A 152 37.08 9.89 3.79
N ARG A 153 37.90 9.19 3.02
CA ARG A 153 38.38 7.85 3.34
C ARG A 153 38.92 7.70 4.77
N ASN A 154 39.70 8.68 5.24
CA ASN A 154 40.32 8.65 6.57
C ASN A 154 39.30 8.87 7.72
N TYR A 155 38.20 9.55 7.45
CA TYR A 155 37.16 9.88 8.43
C TYR A 155 35.89 9.05 8.22
N PHE A 156 35.91 8.10 7.30
CA PHE A 156 34.74 7.36 6.84
C PHE A 156 33.90 6.80 8.00
N PHE A 157 34.51 6.08 8.93
CA PHE A 157 33.79 5.50 10.06
C PHE A 157 33.14 6.57 10.96
N LYS A 158 33.83 7.68 11.21
CA LYS A 158 33.26 8.78 12.00
C LYS A 158 32.06 9.42 11.32
N ILE A 159 32.11 9.58 9.99
CA ILE A 159 31.02 10.14 9.18
C ILE A 159 29.83 9.19 9.17
N ILE A 160 30.05 7.87 9.03
CA ILE A 160 28.98 6.87 9.13
C ILE A 160 28.30 6.93 10.49
N LEU A 161 29.04 7.00 11.59
CA LEU A 161 28.46 7.16 12.92
C LEU A 161 27.66 8.46 13.06
N PHE A 162 28.18 9.56 12.54
CA PHE A 162 27.48 10.85 12.55
C PHE A 162 26.11 10.76 11.85
N PHE A 163 26.07 10.27 10.62
CA PHE A 163 24.81 10.12 9.89
C PHE A 163 23.88 9.05 10.50
N PHE A 164 24.44 8.01 11.11
CA PHE A 164 23.67 7.01 11.84
C PHE A 164 22.88 7.64 12.99
N PHE A 165 23.55 8.44 13.83
CA PHE A 165 22.88 9.11 14.93
C PHE A 165 21.89 10.19 14.47
N ILE A 166 22.21 10.94 13.41
CA ILE A 166 21.27 11.90 12.81
C ILE A 166 20.01 11.16 12.32
N SER A 167 20.17 10.06 11.58
CA SER A 167 19.01 9.33 11.04
C SER A 167 18.14 8.74 12.16
N ILE A 168 18.73 8.22 13.24
CA ILE A 168 17.97 7.79 14.43
C ILE A 168 17.27 8.97 15.11
N PHE A 169 17.98 10.09 15.28
CA PHE A 169 17.40 11.30 15.86
C PHE A 169 16.16 11.76 15.08
N LEU A 170 16.24 11.77 13.75
CA LEU A 170 15.10 12.15 12.91
C LEU A 170 13.90 11.23 13.15
N ILE A 171 14.09 9.91 13.28
CA ILE A 171 12.98 8.97 13.55
C ILE A 171 12.38 9.22 14.94
N LEU A 172 13.21 9.42 15.96
CA LEU A 172 12.74 9.54 17.33
C LEU A 172 12.01 10.86 17.61
N PHE A 173 12.48 11.96 17.01
CA PHE A 173 11.96 13.29 17.32
C PHE A 173 10.95 13.83 16.30
N PHE A 174 10.90 13.28 15.08
CA PHE A 174 9.99 13.72 14.03
C PHE A 174 8.94 12.66 13.65
N ASP A 175 8.71 11.68 14.53
CA ASP A 175 7.77 10.56 14.28
C ASP A 175 6.33 11.04 13.98
N ASN A 176 5.91 12.18 14.51
CA ASN A 176 4.56 12.73 14.33
C ASN A 176 4.54 14.15 13.74
N THR A 177 5.68 14.68 13.30
CA THR A 177 5.73 16.02 12.70
C THR A 177 5.39 15.94 11.22
N VAL A 178 4.28 16.55 10.87
CA VAL A 178 3.84 16.74 9.49
C VAL A 178 4.18 18.16 9.06
N PHE A 179 4.97 18.30 8.01
CA PHE A 179 5.25 19.59 7.39
C PHE A 179 4.29 19.80 6.21
N GLU A 180 3.56 20.88 6.20
CA GLU A 180 2.75 21.26 5.05
C GLU A 180 3.59 22.02 4.03
N ILE A 181 3.80 21.42 2.85
CA ILE A 181 4.40 22.09 1.70
C ILE A 181 3.39 22.07 0.56
N ASN A 182 2.96 23.25 0.11
CA ASN A 182 2.00 23.41 -0.99
C ASN A 182 0.71 22.57 -0.79
N PHE A 183 0.08 22.66 0.39
CA PHE A 183 -1.15 21.94 0.76
C PHE A 183 -1.00 20.39 0.85
N ARG A 184 0.21 19.88 0.91
CA ARG A 184 0.49 18.46 1.14
C ARG A 184 1.22 18.24 2.46
N GLU A 185 0.76 17.23 3.19
CA GLU A 185 1.43 16.76 4.40
C GLU A 185 2.72 16.04 4.01
N PHE A 186 3.87 16.56 4.41
CA PHE A 186 5.17 15.95 4.22
C PHE A 186 5.66 15.37 5.55
N ASN A 187 5.72 14.03 5.64
CA ASN A 187 6.28 13.34 6.79
C ASN A 187 7.67 12.78 6.44
N LEU A 188 8.70 13.22 7.15
CA LEU A 188 10.08 12.73 6.97
C LEU A 188 10.22 11.24 7.29
N ASN A 189 9.39 10.69 8.16
CA ASN A 189 9.36 9.27 8.52
C ASN A 189 8.52 8.41 7.57
N ASN A 190 8.32 8.87 6.33
CA ASN A 190 7.58 8.11 5.35
C ASN A 190 8.35 6.85 4.90
N TYR A 191 7.59 5.77 4.67
CA TYR A 191 8.06 4.46 4.26
C TYR A 191 9.03 4.46 3.06
N PHE A 192 8.84 5.37 2.11
CA PHE A 192 9.59 5.45 0.87
C PHE A 192 10.86 6.32 0.94
N LEU A 193 11.04 7.11 2.00
CA LEU A 193 12.13 8.08 2.05
C LEU A 193 13.42 7.48 2.62
N ILE A 194 14.55 7.82 1.98
CA ILE A 194 15.87 7.35 2.41
C ILE A 194 16.23 7.85 3.82
N PHE A 195 15.78 9.05 4.21
CA PHE A 195 16.09 9.63 5.52
C PHE A 195 15.58 8.76 6.67
N ALA A 196 14.40 8.16 6.51
CA ALA A 196 13.80 7.25 7.47
C ALA A 196 14.45 5.85 7.50
N ARG A 197 15.24 5.51 6.48
CA ARG A 197 15.81 4.16 6.28
C ARG A 197 17.33 4.12 6.35
N LEU A 198 17.98 5.30 6.33
CA LEU A 198 19.44 5.39 6.22
C LEU A 198 20.17 4.71 7.38
N TRP A 199 19.65 4.83 8.60
CA TRP A 199 20.23 4.19 9.79
C TRP A 199 20.32 2.66 9.70
N GLU A 200 19.39 2.01 8.99
CA GLU A 200 19.39 0.56 8.78
C GLU A 200 20.60 0.14 7.91
N PHE A 201 20.83 0.85 6.80
CA PHE A 201 22.04 0.68 5.98
C PHE A 201 23.33 0.94 6.77
N LEU A 202 23.34 2.02 7.54
CA LEU A 202 24.51 2.44 8.31
C LEU A 202 24.80 1.49 9.47
N LEU A 203 23.77 0.87 10.09
CA LEU A 203 23.98 -0.20 11.07
C LEU A 203 24.69 -1.39 10.42
N GLY A 204 24.27 -1.80 9.23
CA GLY A 204 24.96 -2.83 8.46
C GLY A 204 26.43 -2.46 8.18
N SER A 205 26.68 -1.19 7.86
CA SER A 205 28.04 -0.67 7.66
C SER A 205 28.89 -0.72 8.93
N ILE A 206 28.32 -0.32 10.08
CA ILE A 206 28.99 -0.37 11.39
C ILE A 206 29.37 -1.82 11.74
N ILE A 207 28.47 -2.77 11.49
CA ILE A 207 28.73 -4.21 11.69
C ILE A 207 29.92 -4.67 10.84
N ALA A 208 30.02 -4.22 9.58
CA ALA A 208 31.16 -4.56 8.73
C ALA A 208 32.50 -4.10 9.31
N PHE A 209 32.55 -2.92 9.93
CA PHE A 209 33.73 -2.45 10.65
C PHE A 209 33.99 -3.23 11.93
N ALA A 210 32.98 -3.50 12.73
CA ALA A 210 33.11 -4.24 13.98
C ALA A 210 33.72 -5.63 13.77
N LEU A 211 33.25 -6.36 12.75
CA LEU A 211 33.75 -7.68 12.39
C LEU A 211 35.17 -7.67 11.79
N ASN A 212 35.71 -6.51 11.41
CA ASN A 212 37.07 -6.40 10.93
C ASN A 212 38.10 -6.13 12.03
N ILE A 213 37.66 -5.78 13.25
CA ILE A 213 38.50 -5.61 14.42
C ILE A 213 38.74 -7.01 15.02
N LYS A 214 39.95 -7.58 14.83
CA LYS A 214 40.28 -8.95 15.25
C LYS A 214 39.92 -9.28 16.71
N LYS A 215 40.14 -8.33 17.63
CA LYS A 215 39.83 -8.53 19.06
C LYS A 215 38.31 -8.65 19.28
N LEU A 216 37.54 -7.81 18.61
CA LEU A 216 36.07 -7.78 18.69
C LEU A 216 35.47 -8.98 17.96
N ASP A 217 35.98 -9.34 16.78
CA ASP A 217 35.57 -10.53 16.02
C ASP A 217 35.75 -11.82 16.84
N ASN A 218 36.89 -11.97 17.52
CA ASN A 218 37.13 -13.13 18.39
C ASN A 218 36.20 -13.18 19.61
N TYR A 219 35.81 -12.04 20.16
CA TYR A 219 34.81 -11.96 21.23
C TYR A 219 33.41 -12.34 20.73
N LEU A 220 33.00 -11.77 19.59
CA LEU A 220 31.69 -12.01 18.97
C LEU A 220 31.52 -13.48 18.54
N LYS A 221 32.58 -14.16 18.13
CA LYS A 221 32.55 -15.59 17.82
C LYS A 221 32.17 -16.46 19.02
N LYS A 222 32.39 -16.01 20.24
CA LYS A 222 31.97 -16.74 21.45
C LYS A 222 30.47 -16.64 21.71
N LEU A 223 29.77 -15.68 21.04
CA LEU A 223 28.36 -15.41 21.20
C LEU A 223 27.45 -16.19 20.23
N ASN A 224 27.87 -17.39 19.80
CA ASN A 224 27.14 -18.22 18.82
C ASN A 224 25.69 -18.54 19.23
N PHE A 225 25.40 -18.58 20.54
CA PHE A 225 24.05 -18.83 21.06
C PHE A 225 23.06 -17.73 20.61
N PHE A 226 23.52 -16.49 20.46
CA PHE A 226 22.67 -15.35 20.08
C PHE A 226 22.16 -15.41 18.64
N HIS A 227 22.67 -16.28 17.79
CA HIS A 227 22.19 -16.42 16.42
C HIS A 227 20.72 -16.88 16.36
N ASN A 228 20.38 -17.93 17.11
CA ASN A 228 18.99 -18.41 17.18
C ASN A 228 18.07 -17.37 17.83
N PHE A 229 18.60 -16.58 18.77
CA PHE A 229 17.88 -15.46 19.35
C PHE A 229 17.58 -14.37 18.29
N GLY A 230 18.55 -14.01 17.43
CA GLY A 230 18.31 -13.07 16.32
C GLY A 230 17.21 -13.55 15.36
N LEU A 231 17.20 -14.86 15.05
CA LEU A 231 16.15 -15.46 14.22
C LEU A 231 14.78 -15.40 14.91
N LEU A 232 14.73 -15.70 16.21
CA LEU A 232 13.51 -15.60 17.02
C LEU A 232 12.98 -14.17 17.02
N VAL A 233 13.86 -13.17 17.19
CA VAL A 233 13.48 -11.74 17.14
C VAL A 233 12.86 -11.37 15.80
N ILE A 234 13.42 -11.83 14.67
CA ILE A 234 12.84 -11.63 13.34
C ILE A 234 11.45 -12.30 13.24
N LEU A 235 11.31 -13.53 13.70
CA LEU A 235 10.02 -14.24 13.66
C LEU A 235 8.95 -13.53 14.51
N ILE A 236 9.33 -13.09 15.71
CA ILE A 236 8.43 -12.32 16.59
C ILE A 236 8.01 -11.00 15.92
N SER A 237 8.93 -10.32 15.22
CA SER A 237 8.61 -9.06 14.55
C SER A 237 7.53 -9.19 13.46
N LEU A 238 7.39 -10.36 12.81
CA LEU A 238 6.31 -10.64 11.86
C LEU A 238 4.91 -10.55 12.48
N PHE A 239 4.80 -10.80 13.79
CA PHE A 239 3.53 -10.75 14.52
C PHE A 239 3.29 -9.42 15.22
N ILE A 240 4.35 -8.72 15.65
CA ILE A 240 4.23 -7.42 16.30
C ILE A 240 3.95 -6.33 15.28
N VAL A 241 4.65 -6.35 14.14
CA VAL A 241 4.58 -5.33 13.09
C VAL A 241 3.58 -5.78 12.03
N GLN A 242 2.30 -5.49 12.22
CA GLN A 242 1.24 -6.02 11.33
C GLN A 242 0.76 -5.04 10.26
N THR A 243 1.04 -3.74 10.41
CA THR A 243 0.55 -2.72 9.47
C THR A 243 1.68 -1.82 9.02
N PRO A 244 1.76 -1.47 7.72
CA PRO A 244 2.73 -0.49 7.22
C PRO A 244 2.33 0.96 7.55
N LEU A 245 1.15 1.20 8.11
CA LEU A 245 0.71 2.52 8.55
C LEU A 245 1.63 3.02 9.68
N ASN A 246 2.12 4.24 9.55
CA ASN A 246 3.08 4.85 10.47
C ASN A 246 4.41 4.08 10.60
N TYR A 247 4.81 3.35 9.56
CA TYR A 247 6.09 2.65 9.49
C TYR A 247 7.02 3.38 8.51
N PRO A 248 8.32 3.61 8.81
CA PRO A 248 9.08 3.13 9.96
C PRO A 248 8.80 3.90 11.26
N ASN A 249 8.83 3.18 12.38
CA ASN A 249 8.69 3.71 13.73
C ASN A 249 9.58 2.90 14.70
N LEU A 250 9.38 3.01 16.00
CA LEU A 250 10.15 2.25 17.00
C LEU A 250 10.10 0.72 16.79
N SER A 251 9.04 0.17 16.22
CA SER A 251 8.96 -1.28 15.94
C SER A 251 9.94 -1.74 14.84
N THR A 252 10.44 -0.82 13.99
CA THR A 252 11.46 -1.11 12.97
C THR A 252 12.77 -1.59 13.60
N PHE A 253 13.07 -1.18 14.84
CA PHE A 253 14.28 -1.63 15.55
C PHE A 253 14.28 -3.15 15.74
N ILE A 254 13.12 -3.82 15.87
CA ILE A 254 13.03 -5.26 16.16
C ILE A 254 13.64 -6.10 15.02
N PRO A 255 13.14 -6.04 13.75
CA PRO A 255 13.72 -6.83 12.65
C PRO A 255 15.15 -6.42 12.32
N VAL A 256 15.48 -5.13 12.45
CA VAL A 256 16.82 -4.60 12.18
C VAL A 256 17.84 -5.15 13.20
N LEU A 257 17.53 -5.12 14.50
CA LEU A 257 18.38 -5.70 15.55
C LEU A 257 18.49 -7.22 15.40
N GLY A 258 17.39 -7.93 15.09
CA GLY A 258 17.44 -9.36 14.81
C GLY A 258 18.42 -9.69 13.68
N SER A 259 18.39 -8.92 12.59
CA SER A 259 19.30 -9.06 11.45
C SER A 259 20.75 -8.76 11.85
N ALA A 260 20.96 -7.70 12.62
CA ALA A 260 22.27 -7.31 13.13
C ALA A 260 22.90 -8.43 14.00
N ILE A 261 22.12 -9.00 14.92
CA ILE A 261 22.55 -10.10 15.79
C ILE A 261 22.96 -11.31 14.95
N ILE A 262 22.18 -11.70 13.94
CA ILE A 262 22.52 -12.81 13.04
C ILE A 262 23.83 -12.52 12.32
N ILE A 263 24.02 -11.34 11.75
CA ILE A 263 25.24 -11.00 11.00
C ILE A 263 26.46 -10.96 11.92
N LEU A 264 26.34 -10.48 13.16
CA LEU A 264 27.41 -10.39 14.14
C LEU A 264 27.82 -11.77 14.69
N SER A 265 26.86 -12.65 14.98
CA SER A 265 27.11 -13.94 15.63
C SER A 265 27.55 -15.06 14.69
N SER A 266 27.45 -14.89 13.38
CA SER A 266 27.53 -15.96 12.39
C SER A 266 28.94 -16.20 11.81
N ASN A 267 29.96 -16.23 12.61
CA ASN A 267 31.34 -16.39 12.11
C ASN A 267 31.90 -17.84 12.16
N ASN A 268 31.12 -18.82 12.61
CA ASN A 268 31.50 -20.24 12.64
C ASN A 268 30.62 -21.06 11.70
N GLN A 269 31.25 -21.83 10.79
CA GLN A 269 30.58 -22.61 9.74
C GLN A 269 29.58 -23.67 10.24
N ASN A 270 29.63 -24.05 11.52
CA ASN A 270 28.84 -25.16 12.08
C ASN A 270 27.63 -24.71 12.95
N SER A 271 27.40 -23.43 13.13
CA SER A 271 26.44 -22.96 14.15
C SER A 271 25.02 -22.68 13.65
N HIS A 272 24.75 -22.80 12.35
CA HIS A 272 23.51 -22.23 11.75
C HIS A 272 22.74 -23.26 10.94
N PHE A 273 22.33 -24.35 11.58
CA PHE A 273 21.61 -25.44 10.90
C PHE A 273 20.41 -24.92 10.06
N LEU A 274 19.61 -23.98 10.56
CA LEU A 274 18.45 -23.46 9.85
C LEU A 274 18.85 -22.61 8.64
N LEU A 275 19.72 -21.59 8.81
CA LEU A 275 20.08 -20.67 7.72
C LEU A 275 21.06 -21.29 6.71
N ASN A 276 21.81 -22.32 7.11
CA ASN A 276 22.72 -23.06 6.22
C ASN A 276 22.04 -24.21 5.49
N ASN A 277 20.72 -24.35 5.61
CA ASN A 277 19.97 -25.33 4.84
C ASN A 277 20.11 -25.03 3.33
N SER A 278 20.35 -26.09 2.54
CA SER A 278 20.58 -26.00 1.09
C SER A 278 19.42 -25.31 0.34
N PHE A 279 18.19 -25.53 0.80
CA PHE A 279 17.01 -24.88 0.23
C PHE A 279 17.03 -23.36 0.47
N LEU A 280 17.28 -22.91 1.70
CA LEU A 280 17.35 -21.46 2.01
C LEU A 280 18.53 -20.80 1.30
N ILE A 281 19.69 -21.47 1.22
CA ILE A 281 20.83 -20.96 0.46
C ILE A 281 20.48 -20.82 -1.02
N HIS A 282 19.76 -21.78 -1.60
CA HIS A 282 19.30 -21.70 -2.99
C HIS A 282 18.36 -20.50 -3.20
N ILE A 283 17.33 -20.34 -2.37
CA ILE A 283 16.41 -19.21 -2.41
C ILE A 283 17.15 -17.88 -2.21
N GLY A 284 18.10 -17.82 -1.28
CA GLY A 284 18.91 -16.62 -1.04
C GLY A 284 19.77 -16.20 -2.22
N LYS A 285 20.32 -17.16 -2.97
CA LYS A 285 21.08 -16.88 -4.21
C LYS A 285 20.23 -16.25 -5.29
N ILE A 286 18.97 -16.67 -5.43
CA ILE A 286 18.02 -16.13 -6.41
C ILE A 286 17.10 -15.03 -5.83
N SER A 287 17.34 -14.60 -4.59
CA SER A 287 16.46 -13.67 -3.87
C SER A 287 16.24 -12.34 -4.59
N TYR A 288 17.24 -11.85 -5.32
CA TYR A 288 17.09 -10.63 -6.11
C TYR A 288 16.12 -10.82 -7.28
N SER A 289 16.25 -11.90 -8.04
CA SER A 289 15.30 -12.24 -9.10
C SER A 289 13.88 -12.44 -8.54
N LEU A 290 13.75 -13.15 -7.41
CA LEU A 290 12.47 -13.34 -6.73
C LEU A 290 11.85 -12.01 -6.33
N TYR A 291 12.65 -11.08 -5.79
CA TYR A 291 12.21 -9.75 -5.43
C TYR A 291 11.77 -8.92 -6.65
N LEU A 292 12.45 -9.05 -7.77
CA LEU A 292 12.09 -8.33 -9.00
C LEU A 292 10.75 -8.82 -9.58
N TRP A 293 10.55 -10.13 -9.68
CA TRP A 293 9.44 -10.70 -10.44
C TRP A 293 8.15 -10.89 -9.64
N HIS A 294 8.23 -11.03 -8.31
CA HIS A 294 7.02 -11.33 -7.52
C HIS A 294 5.93 -10.27 -7.66
N PHE A 295 6.30 -9.01 -7.53
CA PHE A 295 5.31 -7.94 -7.44
C PHE A 295 4.54 -7.71 -8.75
N PRO A 296 5.19 -7.55 -9.92
CA PRO A 296 4.47 -7.47 -11.20
C PRO A 296 3.57 -8.67 -11.46
N ILE A 297 4.03 -9.89 -11.16
CA ILE A 297 3.24 -11.11 -11.34
C ILE A 297 1.99 -11.07 -10.46
N PHE A 298 2.12 -10.73 -9.16
CA PHE A 298 0.96 -10.60 -8.28
C PHE A 298 0.00 -9.51 -8.74
N ILE A 299 0.49 -8.37 -9.20
CA ILE A 299 -0.36 -7.29 -9.72
C ILE A 299 -1.18 -7.78 -10.93
N PHE A 300 -0.56 -8.46 -11.89
CA PHE A 300 -1.31 -9.00 -13.03
C PHE A 300 -2.30 -10.09 -12.60
N PHE A 301 -1.96 -10.95 -11.66
CA PHE A 301 -2.92 -11.91 -11.11
C PHE A 301 -4.09 -11.21 -10.43
N PHE A 302 -3.87 -10.13 -9.67
CA PHE A 302 -4.96 -9.34 -9.11
C PHE A 302 -5.83 -8.72 -10.21
N TYR A 303 -5.24 -8.25 -11.29
CA TYR A 303 -5.98 -7.72 -12.43
C TYR A 303 -6.83 -8.79 -13.14
N PHE A 304 -6.31 -10.02 -13.33
CA PHE A 304 -7.03 -11.11 -13.99
C PHE A 304 -8.15 -11.71 -13.15
N PHE A 305 -8.04 -11.65 -11.81
CA PHE A 305 -8.98 -12.29 -10.89
C PHE A 305 -9.70 -11.28 -10.00
N ASP A 306 -10.04 -10.10 -10.56
CA ASP A 306 -10.85 -9.06 -9.92
C ASP A 306 -10.42 -8.74 -8.49
N PHE A 307 -9.10 -8.62 -8.28
CA PHE A 307 -8.48 -8.30 -7.01
C PHE A 307 -8.74 -9.31 -5.87
N ASN A 308 -9.35 -10.46 -6.17
CA ASN A 308 -9.65 -11.50 -5.20
C ASN A 308 -9.01 -12.85 -5.58
N LEU A 309 -7.78 -13.09 -5.11
CA LEU A 309 -7.08 -14.34 -5.40
C LEU A 309 -7.57 -15.47 -4.51
N SER A 310 -8.10 -16.53 -5.13
CA SER A 310 -8.30 -17.81 -4.47
C SER A 310 -6.96 -18.39 -3.97
N PHE A 311 -7.03 -19.35 -3.06
CA PHE A 311 -5.81 -20.04 -2.59
C PHE A 311 -5.01 -20.63 -3.75
N LEU A 312 -5.69 -21.26 -4.69
CA LEU A 312 -5.07 -21.88 -5.86
C LEU A 312 -4.37 -20.86 -6.76
N ASN A 313 -4.99 -19.69 -7.00
CA ASN A 313 -4.40 -18.62 -7.79
C ASN A 313 -3.15 -18.02 -7.10
N LYS A 314 -3.13 -17.94 -5.77
CA LYS A 314 -1.93 -17.55 -5.02
C LYS A 314 -0.80 -18.56 -5.21
N VAL A 315 -1.11 -19.86 -5.17
CA VAL A 315 -0.12 -20.92 -5.42
C VAL A 315 0.43 -20.82 -6.84
N TYR A 316 -0.42 -20.63 -7.85
CA TYR A 316 0.05 -20.43 -9.23
C TYR A 316 0.94 -19.20 -9.38
N ALA A 317 0.56 -18.07 -8.78
CA ALA A 317 1.38 -16.86 -8.81
C ALA A 317 2.76 -17.08 -8.14
N LEU A 318 2.82 -17.82 -7.03
CA LEU A 318 4.07 -18.18 -6.36
C LEU A 318 4.94 -19.09 -7.24
N LEU A 319 4.37 -20.11 -7.85
CA LEU A 319 5.09 -21.03 -8.74
C LEU A 319 5.63 -20.29 -9.97
N ILE A 320 4.81 -19.47 -10.63
CA ILE A 320 5.22 -18.67 -11.78
C ILE A 320 6.35 -17.71 -11.39
N THR A 321 6.23 -17.05 -10.23
CA THR A 321 7.28 -16.18 -9.69
C THR A 321 8.59 -16.94 -9.53
N TYR A 322 8.55 -18.13 -8.95
CA TYR A 322 9.74 -18.95 -8.74
C TYR A 322 10.40 -19.35 -10.06
N PHE A 323 9.63 -19.89 -11.02
CA PHE A 323 10.18 -20.33 -12.30
C PHE A 323 10.72 -19.19 -13.15
N ILE A 324 9.99 -18.07 -13.26
CA ILE A 324 10.47 -16.89 -13.99
C ILE A 324 11.75 -16.33 -13.34
N SER A 325 11.80 -16.30 -12.00
CA SER A 325 12.99 -15.86 -11.28
C SER A 325 14.20 -16.77 -11.52
N LEU A 326 14.01 -18.08 -11.57
CA LEU A 326 15.07 -19.03 -11.93
C LEU A 326 15.61 -18.80 -13.36
N ILE A 327 14.71 -18.60 -14.30
CA ILE A 327 15.07 -18.32 -15.71
C ILE A 327 15.85 -17.00 -15.79
N SER A 328 15.31 -15.92 -15.18
CA SER A 328 15.97 -14.61 -15.12
C SER A 328 17.37 -14.71 -14.49
N TYR A 329 17.49 -15.36 -13.33
CA TYR A 329 18.76 -15.55 -12.65
C TYR A 329 19.78 -16.32 -13.50
N LYS A 330 19.36 -17.47 -14.05
CA LYS A 330 20.26 -18.40 -14.77
C LYS A 330 20.73 -17.85 -16.12
N PHE A 331 19.80 -17.25 -16.87
CA PHE A 331 20.06 -16.88 -18.27
C PHE A 331 20.40 -15.39 -18.46
N VAL A 332 20.03 -14.51 -17.52
CA VAL A 332 20.30 -13.07 -17.63
C VAL A 332 21.29 -12.62 -16.56
N GLU A 333 20.94 -12.72 -15.28
CA GLU A 333 21.74 -12.10 -14.22
C GLU A 333 23.12 -12.76 -14.07
N LEU A 334 23.17 -14.09 -13.97
CA LEU A 334 24.42 -14.83 -13.73
C LEU A 334 25.44 -14.68 -14.88
N PRO A 335 25.05 -14.75 -16.17
CA PRO A 335 25.99 -14.55 -17.28
C PRO A 335 26.61 -13.15 -17.33
N PHE A 336 25.79 -12.10 -17.09
CA PHE A 336 26.32 -10.72 -17.04
C PHE A 336 27.19 -10.49 -15.80
N TYR A 337 26.79 -11.01 -14.64
CA TYR A 337 27.53 -10.89 -13.40
C TYR A 337 28.89 -11.57 -13.45
N LYS A 338 28.97 -12.77 -14.04
CA LYS A 338 30.22 -13.52 -14.22
C LYS A 338 31.08 -13.02 -15.39
N LYS A 339 30.71 -11.93 -16.06
CA LYS A 339 31.40 -11.35 -17.24
C LYS A 339 31.53 -12.31 -18.40
N LYS A 340 30.62 -13.30 -18.51
CA LYS A 340 30.69 -14.31 -19.58
C LYS A 340 30.16 -13.80 -20.92
N LEU A 341 29.20 -12.85 -20.93
CA LEU A 341 28.52 -12.44 -22.15
C LEU A 341 29.17 -11.24 -22.86
N LEU A 342 29.62 -10.21 -22.13
CA LEU A 342 30.12 -8.98 -22.76
C LEU A 342 31.33 -8.40 -22.02
N GLN A 343 32.30 -7.89 -22.82
CA GLN A 343 33.39 -7.07 -22.30
C GLN A 343 32.83 -5.75 -21.71
N LYS A 344 33.65 -5.06 -20.90
CA LYS A 344 33.23 -3.86 -20.15
C LYS A 344 32.60 -2.79 -21.06
N LYS A 345 33.26 -2.40 -22.17
CA LYS A 345 32.78 -1.35 -23.08
C LYS A 345 31.42 -1.71 -23.71
N SER A 346 31.33 -2.90 -24.32
CA SER A 346 30.10 -3.38 -24.98
C SER A 346 28.94 -3.58 -23.97
N PHE A 347 29.25 -3.99 -22.74
CA PHE A 347 28.26 -4.12 -21.69
C PHE A 347 27.66 -2.75 -21.30
N PHE A 348 28.51 -1.74 -21.07
CA PHE A 348 28.01 -0.41 -20.72
C PHE A 348 27.24 0.23 -21.88
N LEU A 349 27.69 0.04 -23.11
CA LEU A 349 26.96 0.51 -24.29
C LEU A 349 25.57 -0.11 -24.38
N LEU A 350 25.46 -1.44 -24.21
CA LEU A 350 24.16 -2.12 -24.18
C LEU A 350 23.25 -1.56 -23.07
N ILE A 351 23.78 -1.43 -21.86
CA ILE A 351 22.98 -0.90 -20.71
C ILE A 351 22.50 0.53 -21.02
N ILE A 352 23.35 1.39 -21.58
CA ILE A 352 22.97 2.77 -21.93
C ILE A 352 21.88 2.77 -23.02
N LEU A 353 22.02 1.95 -24.06
CA LEU A 353 21.01 1.86 -25.12
C LEU A 353 19.65 1.41 -24.58
N VAL A 354 19.63 0.36 -23.77
CA VAL A 354 18.37 -0.13 -23.16
C VAL A 354 17.79 0.91 -22.18
N TYR A 355 18.64 1.59 -21.42
CA TYR A 355 18.25 2.65 -20.51
C TYR A 355 17.57 3.81 -21.24
N VAL A 356 18.21 4.32 -22.32
CA VAL A 356 17.66 5.40 -23.16
C VAL A 356 16.34 4.95 -23.81
N PHE A 357 16.28 3.71 -24.29
CA PHE A 357 15.06 3.15 -24.86
C PHE A 357 13.90 3.13 -23.85
N ILE A 358 14.13 2.66 -22.61
CA ILE A 358 13.10 2.66 -21.55
C ILE A 358 12.69 4.10 -21.19
N LEU A 359 13.65 5.03 -21.17
CA LEU A 359 13.35 6.44 -20.89
C LEU A 359 12.43 7.03 -21.97
N ILE A 360 12.73 6.78 -23.24
CA ILE A 360 11.88 7.21 -24.36
C ILE A 360 10.49 6.57 -24.25
N LEU A 361 10.42 5.26 -23.98
CA LEU A 361 9.12 4.60 -23.73
C LEU A 361 8.35 5.25 -22.60
N GLY A 362 9.02 5.58 -21.49
CA GLY A 362 8.42 6.26 -20.35
C GLY A 362 7.80 7.61 -20.73
N VAL A 363 8.53 8.41 -21.53
CA VAL A 363 8.02 9.70 -22.05
C VAL A 363 6.83 9.49 -22.99
N LEU A 364 6.92 8.56 -23.96
CA LEU A 364 5.84 8.30 -24.91
C LEU A 364 4.56 7.78 -24.23
N ILE A 365 4.70 6.97 -23.21
CA ILE A 365 3.56 6.45 -22.44
C ILE A 365 2.97 7.54 -21.54
N SER A 366 3.80 8.28 -20.81
CA SER A 366 3.32 9.32 -19.88
C SER A 366 2.68 10.51 -20.61
N SER A 367 3.15 10.85 -21.80
CA SER A 367 2.55 11.87 -22.68
C SER A 367 1.33 11.35 -23.47
N GLN A 368 0.92 10.10 -23.29
CA GLN A 368 -0.19 9.45 -23.99
C GLN A 368 -0.01 9.36 -25.55
N ILE A 369 1.21 9.54 -26.04
CA ILE A 369 1.54 9.25 -27.45
C ILE A 369 1.42 7.75 -27.70
N LEU A 370 2.04 6.94 -26.85
CA LEU A 370 1.85 5.49 -26.83
C LEU A 370 0.76 5.11 -25.84
N LYS A 371 -0.35 4.62 -26.36
CA LYS A 371 -1.55 4.27 -25.60
C LYS A 371 -1.64 2.77 -25.37
N SER A 372 -2.27 2.33 -24.27
CA SER A 372 -2.53 0.90 -24.04
C SER A 372 -3.51 0.31 -25.07
N LYS A 373 -3.51 -1.00 -25.24
CA LYS A 373 -4.46 -1.70 -26.11
C LYS A 373 -5.91 -1.42 -25.72
N LEU A 374 -6.19 -1.28 -24.43
CA LEU A 374 -7.53 -0.98 -23.90
C LEU A 374 -7.97 0.47 -24.13
N HIS A 375 -7.09 1.34 -24.66
CA HIS A 375 -7.44 2.75 -24.88
C HIS A 375 -8.59 2.91 -25.87
N PHE A 376 -8.68 2.06 -26.89
CA PHE A 376 -9.76 2.15 -27.87
C PHE A 376 -11.13 1.86 -27.22
N ASN A 377 -11.22 0.78 -26.43
CA ASN A 377 -12.41 0.46 -25.66
C ASN A 377 -12.74 1.57 -24.66
N TYR A 378 -11.71 2.11 -23.99
CA TYR A 378 -11.87 3.22 -23.05
C TYR A 378 -12.50 4.45 -23.70
N VAL A 379 -12.03 4.86 -24.88
CA VAL A 379 -12.58 6.03 -25.60
C VAL A 379 -14.01 5.76 -26.05
N LYS A 380 -14.29 4.56 -26.58
CA LYS A 380 -15.64 4.15 -26.96
C LYS A 380 -16.60 4.24 -25.76
N ILE A 381 -16.28 3.58 -24.67
CA ILE A 381 -17.11 3.58 -23.45
C ILE A 381 -17.26 5.00 -22.87
N LYS A 382 -16.21 5.81 -22.89
CA LYS A 382 -16.29 7.20 -22.46
C LYS A 382 -17.24 8.03 -23.31
N ASN A 383 -17.30 7.77 -24.62
CA ASN A 383 -18.23 8.44 -25.54
C ASN A 383 -19.67 7.93 -25.38
N ASP A 384 -19.84 6.63 -25.18
CA ASP A 384 -21.14 5.99 -24.94
C ASP A 384 -21.76 6.42 -23.59
N PHE A 385 -20.90 6.71 -22.60
CA PHE A 385 -21.29 7.07 -21.23
C PHE A 385 -20.65 8.38 -20.76
N PRO A 386 -20.95 9.54 -21.36
CA PRO A 386 -20.30 10.81 -21.04
C PRO A 386 -20.54 11.26 -19.60
N ASN A 387 -21.63 10.84 -18.98
CA ASN A 387 -21.99 11.16 -17.59
C ASN A 387 -21.30 10.26 -16.55
N TYR A 388 -20.56 9.23 -16.99
CA TYR A 388 -19.79 8.37 -16.10
C TYR A 388 -18.39 8.91 -15.82
N ASN A 389 -18.16 10.20 -16.03
CA ASN A 389 -16.85 10.83 -15.88
C ASN A 389 -16.34 10.72 -14.43
N PHE A 390 -15.14 10.18 -14.29
CA PHE A 390 -14.41 9.85 -13.07
C PHE A 390 -14.11 11.01 -12.12
N PHE A 391 -14.12 12.24 -12.61
CA PHE A 391 -13.55 13.37 -11.87
C PHE A 391 -14.58 14.46 -11.55
N GLN A 392 -15.84 14.25 -11.87
CA GLN A 392 -16.87 15.15 -11.39
C GLN A 392 -17.28 14.74 -9.99
N ILE A 393 -16.55 15.26 -9.00
CA ILE A 393 -17.11 15.38 -7.65
C ILE A 393 -18.46 16.08 -7.83
N PRO A 394 -19.57 15.43 -7.44
CA PRO A 394 -20.88 16.07 -7.54
C PRO A 394 -20.79 17.44 -6.90
N LYS A 395 -21.32 18.50 -7.57
CA LYS A 395 -21.48 19.79 -6.89
C LYS A 395 -22.27 19.50 -5.63
N ARG A 396 -21.61 19.50 -4.49
CA ARG A 396 -22.24 19.26 -3.19
C ARG A 396 -23.29 20.34 -3.03
N ILE A 397 -24.56 19.94 -2.96
CA ILE A 397 -25.65 20.83 -2.63
C ILE A 397 -25.31 21.40 -1.25
N VAL A 398 -25.40 22.73 -1.12
CA VAL A 398 -25.23 23.37 0.19
C VAL A 398 -26.36 22.84 1.05
N LEU A 399 -26.04 22.03 2.02
CA LEU A 399 -27.01 21.52 2.98
C LEU A 399 -27.45 22.71 3.85
N ASP A 400 -28.72 22.88 4.02
CA ASP A 400 -29.26 23.83 5.00
C ASP A 400 -28.72 23.48 6.38
N ASN A 401 -27.96 24.39 6.98
CA ASN A 401 -27.10 24.08 8.13
C ASN A 401 -27.70 24.49 9.49
N GLN A 402 -29.00 24.73 9.58
CA GLN A 402 -29.64 25.06 10.86
C GLN A 402 -31.06 24.50 10.95
N PHE A 403 -31.35 23.82 12.07
CA PHE A 403 -32.71 23.41 12.39
C PHE A 403 -33.62 24.62 12.45
N THR A 404 -34.71 24.56 11.67
CA THR A 404 -35.78 25.57 11.72
C THR A 404 -36.72 25.29 12.90
N ASN A 405 -37.63 26.18 13.20
CA ASN A 405 -38.67 25.96 14.23
C ASN A 405 -39.86 25.14 13.67
N SER A 406 -39.59 24.09 12.89
CA SER A 406 -40.62 23.22 12.35
C SER A 406 -41.04 22.12 13.35
N ASP A 407 -42.27 21.62 13.22
CA ASP A 407 -42.80 20.49 14.02
C ASP A 407 -42.24 19.12 13.55
N LYS A 408 -41.29 19.13 12.63
CA LYS A 408 -40.66 17.92 12.12
C LYS A 408 -39.70 17.30 13.14
N ILE A 409 -39.57 15.99 13.10
CA ILE A 409 -38.57 15.27 13.90
C ILE A 409 -37.17 15.68 13.44
N LYS A 410 -36.33 16.14 14.37
CA LYS A 410 -34.99 16.68 14.09
C LYS A 410 -33.92 15.61 14.26
N ILE A 411 -33.22 15.32 13.18
CA ILE A 411 -32.15 14.31 13.12
C ILE A 411 -30.81 15.02 12.87
N LEU A 412 -29.88 14.90 13.79
CA LEU A 412 -28.49 15.33 13.60
C LEU A 412 -27.63 14.12 13.20
N VAL A 413 -26.96 14.20 12.06
CA VAL A 413 -25.95 13.22 11.65
C VAL A 413 -24.56 13.75 12.03
N CYS A 414 -23.91 13.09 12.96
CA CYS A 414 -22.52 13.32 13.33
C CYS A 414 -21.64 12.43 12.45
N GLY A 415 -20.96 13.00 11.47
CA GLY A 415 -20.27 12.19 10.48
C GLY A 415 -19.09 12.87 9.76
N ASP A 416 -18.49 12.09 8.87
CA ASP A 416 -17.48 12.49 7.89
C ASP A 416 -18.12 12.61 6.48
N SER A 417 -17.35 12.41 5.41
CA SER A 417 -17.85 12.39 4.03
C SER A 417 -18.96 11.36 3.80
N HIS A 418 -18.91 10.22 4.49
CA HIS A 418 -19.95 9.18 4.42
C HIS A 418 -21.22 9.53 5.21
N GLY A 419 -21.07 10.37 6.24
CA GLY A 419 -22.20 11.02 6.90
C GLY A 419 -22.88 12.03 5.99
N PHE A 420 -22.09 12.78 5.20
CA PHE A 420 -22.60 13.68 4.17
C PHE A 420 -23.43 12.92 3.12
N ASP A 421 -22.91 11.82 2.59
CA ASP A 421 -23.61 11.00 1.59
C ASP A 421 -24.95 10.47 2.13
N LEU A 422 -24.97 10.07 3.39
CA LEU A 422 -26.21 9.64 4.05
C LEU A 422 -27.23 10.80 4.12
N VAL A 423 -26.81 11.97 4.60
CA VAL A 423 -27.70 13.15 4.69
C VAL A 423 -28.21 13.53 3.31
N TYR A 424 -27.34 13.49 2.30
CA TYR A 424 -27.72 13.80 0.93
C TYR A 424 -28.75 12.81 0.39
N ALA A 425 -28.59 11.51 0.63
CA ALA A 425 -29.58 10.50 0.26
C ALA A 425 -30.93 10.72 0.99
N LEU A 426 -30.90 10.99 2.28
CA LEU A 426 -32.10 11.25 3.06
C LEU A 426 -32.84 12.51 2.61
N GLN A 427 -32.12 13.59 2.33
CA GLN A 427 -32.72 14.86 1.88
C GLN A 427 -33.16 14.84 0.41
N SER A 428 -32.67 13.91 -0.40
CA SER A 428 -33.10 13.76 -1.80
C SER A 428 -34.49 13.13 -1.95
N ASN A 429 -35.02 12.47 -0.91
CA ASN A 429 -36.33 11.88 -0.91
C ASN A 429 -37.37 12.80 -0.27
N SER A 430 -38.45 13.16 -1.03
CA SER A 430 -39.50 14.09 -0.58
C SER A 430 -40.24 13.61 0.66
N GLU A 431 -40.57 12.31 0.74
CA GLU A 431 -41.33 11.74 1.84
C GLU A 431 -40.53 11.78 3.15
N ILE A 432 -39.23 11.49 3.06
CA ILE A 432 -38.31 11.59 4.22
C ILE A 432 -38.20 13.07 4.62
N LYS A 433 -38.00 13.98 3.67
CA LYS A 433 -37.88 15.44 3.93
C LYS A 433 -39.15 16.04 4.51
N ASN A 434 -40.30 15.52 4.17
CA ASN A 434 -41.57 15.97 4.75
C ASN A 434 -41.72 15.61 6.21
N LYS A 435 -41.19 14.48 6.64
CA LYS A 435 -41.31 13.94 7.99
C LYS A 435 -40.17 14.37 8.92
N TYR A 436 -38.98 14.51 8.39
CA TYR A 436 -37.76 14.75 9.15
C TYR A 436 -37.05 16.03 8.70
N GLU A 437 -36.46 16.74 9.65
CA GLU A 437 -35.48 17.79 9.44
C GLU A 437 -34.10 17.24 9.77
N ILE A 438 -33.21 17.17 8.76
CA ILE A 438 -31.95 16.41 8.85
C ILE A 438 -30.78 17.35 8.63
N GLU A 439 -29.86 17.38 9.58
CA GLU A 439 -28.65 18.18 9.52
C GLU A 439 -27.38 17.33 9.66
N LEU A 440 -26.28 17.88 9.15
CA LEU A 440 -24.95 17.33 9.29
C LEU A 440 -24.11 18.17 10.25
N SER A 441 -23.33 17.50 11.09
CA SER A 441 -22.20 18.08 11.82
C SER A 441 -20.97 17.22 11.66
N SER A 442 -19.78 17.84 11.64
CA SER A 442 -18.56 17.03 11.62
C SER A 442 -18.49 16.20 12.90
N PHE A 443 -17.97 14.98 12.81
CA PHE A 443 -17.87 14.08 13.95
C PHE A 443 -17.07 14.71 15.11
N GLY A 444 -15.96 15.40 14.78
CA GLY A 444 -15.16 16.13 15.77
C GLY A 444 -15.93 17.25 16.48
N SER A 445 -16.78 17.98 15.74
CA SER A 445 -17.63 19.02 16.35
C SER A 445 -18.69 18.43 17.28
N CYS A 446 -19.18 17.23 17.00
CA CYS A 446 -20.12 16.53 17.87
C CYS A 446 -19.46 16.02 19.18
N LEU A 447 -18.16 15.76 19.16
CA LEU A 447 -17.41 15.38 20.36
C LEU A 447 -17.13 16.57 21.30
N ASN A 448 -17.32 17.81 20.82
CA ASN A 448 -17.22 18.98 21.67
C ASN A 448 -18.46 19.10 22.55
N GLU A 449 -18.25 19.19 23.86
CA GLU A 449 -19.32 19.21 24.85
C GLU A 449 -20.31 20.38 24.77
N THR A 450 -20.05 21.39 23.95
CA THR A 450 -20.88 22.60 23.81
C THR A 450 -21.68 22.67 22.48
N SER A 451 -21.98 21.52 21.86
CA SER A 451 -22.67 21.49 20.58
C SER A 451 -24.15 21.86 20.69
N LEU A 452 -24.49 23.11 20.35
CA LEU A 452 -25.87 23.62 20.26
C LEU A 452 -26.76 22.80 19.29
N LYS A 453 -26.17 22.12 18.32
CA LYS A 453 -26.92 21.29 17.36
C LYS A 453 -27.45 20.00 17.99
N ILE A 454 -26.70 19.40 18.91
CA ILE A 454 -27.15 18.21 19.66
C ILE A 454 -28.35 18.56 20.51
N ASP A 455 -28.33 19.72 21.18
CA ASP A 455 -29.41 20.18 22.05
C ASP A 455 -30.75 20.33 21.30
N LYS A 456 -30.69 20.85 20.08
CA LYS A 456 -31.86 21.08 19.22
C LYS A 456 -32.37 19.83 18.50
N SER A 457 -31.63 18.72 18.51
CA SER A 457 -32.01 17.49 17.82
C SER A 457 -32.86 16.56 18.71
N ASP A 458 -33.69 15.72 18.09
CA ASP A 458 -34.42 14.62 18.76
C ASP A 458 -33.60 13.33 18.72
N TYR A 459 -32.89 13.11 17.59
CA TYR A 459 -32.04 11.96 17.35
C TYR A 459 -30.64 12.40 16.89
N VAL A 460 -29.62 11.70 17.40
CA VAL A 460 -28.24 11.87 16.95
C VAL A 460 -27.77 10.54 16.33
N LEU A 461 -27.38 10.58 15.05
CA LEU A 461 -26.86 9.45 14.31
C LEU A 461 -25.33 9.57 14.18
N SER A 462 -24.59 8.53 14.58
CA SER A 462 -23.14 8.42 14.34
C SER A 462 -22.91 7.73 12.99
N SER A 463 -22.45 8.44 11.97
CA SER A 463 -22.20 7.91 10.62
C SER A 463 -20.80 8.27 10.13
N ILE A 464 -19.80 7.45 10.48
CA ILE A 464 -18.39 7.66 10.14
C ILE A 464 -17.80 6.43 9.48
N GLN A 465 -16.76 6.66 8.67
CA GLN A 465 -15.92 5.58 8.15
C GLN A 465 -14.84 5.22 9.16
N ILE A 466 -14.63 3.93 9.42
CA ILE A 466 -13.72 3.47 10.46
C ILE A 466 -12.30 3.21 9.96
N GLU A 467 -12.05 2.77 8.76
CA GLU A 467 -10.71 2.62 8.20
C GLU A 467 -10.20 3.96 7.65
N GLY A 468 -8.99 4.35 8.05
CA GLY A 468 -8.28 5.49 7.47
C GLY A 468 -8.53 6.87 8.13
N SER A 469 -9.34 7.04 9.20
CA SER A 469 -9.57 8.36 9.80
C SER A 469 -8.63 8.70 10.98
N ARG A 470 -8.62 9.98 11.36
CA ARG A 470 -7.80 10.57 12.43
C ARG A 470 -8.24 10.19 13.87
N TYR A 471 -9.33 9.43 14.02
CA TYR A 471 -9.95 9.15 15.32
C TYR A 471 -9.77 7.69 15.75
N ASN A 472 -9.71 7.43 17.05
CA ASN A 472 -9.73 6.07 17.64
C ASN A 472 -11.19 5.60 17.78
N LYS A 473 -11.79 5.26 16.76
CA LYS A 473 -13.15 5.29 16.23
C LYS A 473 -14.22 4.55 17.01
N PHE A 474 -13.92 3.39 17.56
CA PHE A 474 -14.90 2.67 18.38
C PHE A 474 -15.08 3.35 19.75
N GLU A 475 -13.96 3.76 20.36
CA GLU A 475 -13.96 4.51 21.63
C GLU A 475 -14.60 5.89 21.48
N ASP A 476 -14.36 6.56 20.34
CA ASP A 476 -14.95 7.87 20.07
C ASP A 476 -16.47 7.80 19.85
N ILE A 477 -17.00 6.71 19.29
CA ILE A 477 -18.46 6.47 19.22
C ILE A 477 -19.06 6.30 20.60
N GLU A 478 -18.39 5.54 21.49
CA GLU A 478 -18.82 5.39 22.87
C GLU A 478 -18.74 6.72 23.65
N LYS A 479 -17.71 7.53 23.40
CA LYS A 479 -17.58 8.87 23.95
C LYS A 479 -18.72 9.78 23.49
N LEU A 480 -19.03 9.78 22.18
CA LEU A 480 -20.15 10.54 21.63
C LEU A 480 -21.49 10.10 22.26
N TYR A 481 -21.70 8.78 22.39
CA TYR A 481 -22.88 8.25 23.08
C TYR A 481 -23.02 8.81 24.51
N LYS A 482 -21.92 8.80 25.29
CA LYS A 482 -21.92 9.36 26.65
C LYS A 482 -22.34 10.84 26.63
N ILE A 483 -21.75 11.67 25.78
CA ILE A 483 -22.08 13.07 25.62
C ILE A 483 -23.58 13.24 25.32
N VAL A 484 -24.09 12.55 24.31
CA VAL A 484 -25.47 12.65 23.83
C VAL A 484 -26.46 12.22 24.93
N LYS A 485 -26.15 11.14 25.66
CA LYS A 485 -27.04 10.58 26.72
C LYS A 485 -26.97 11.35 28.01
N THR A 486 -25.76 11.60 28.55
CA THR A 486 -25.61 12.16 29.91
C THR A 486 -25.84 13.67 29.94
N LYS A 487 -25.39 14.39 28.89
CA LYS A 487 -25.47 15.86 28.86
C LYS A 487 -26.76 16.40 28.24
N TYR A 488 -27.20 15.76 27.15
CA TYR A 488 -28.34 16.27 26.37
C TYR A 488 -29.61 15.40 26.47
N ASN A 489 -29.52 14.21 27.05
CA ASN A 489 -30.62 13.25 27.19
C ASN A 489 -31.34 12.97 25.85
N LYS A 490 -30.58 12.86 24.73
CA LYS A 490 -31.12 12.62 23.38
C LYS A 490 -31.03 11.14 22.99
N LYS A 491 -31.82 10.77 21.99
CA LYS A 491 -31.77 9.42 21.42
C LYS A 491 -30.54 9.26 20.51
N PHE A 492 -29.75 8.21 20.72
CA PHE A 492 -28.53 7.94 19.96
C PHE A 492 -28.68 6.69 19.10
N ILE A 493 -28.16 6.75 17.87
CA ILE A 493 -28.25 5.67 16.89
C ILE A 493 -26.86 5.47 16.26
N ILE A 494 -26.40 4.23 16.19
CA ILE A 494 -25.17 3.88 15.48
C ILE A 494 -25.50 3.47 14.07
N VAL A 495 -24.88 4.13 13.10
CA VAL A 495 -24.99 3.80 11.67
C VAL A 495 -23.77 3.01 11.25
N GLY A 496 -23.99 1.90 10.54
CA GLY A 496 -22.94 1.09 9.97
C GLY A 496 -22.15 1.85 8.88
N VAL A 497 -20.93 1.38 8.62
CA VAL A 497 -20.08 1.94 7.58
C VAL A 497 -20.66 1.71 6.19
N THR A 498 -20.37 2.60 5.26
CA THR A 498 -20.75 2.45 3.85
C THR A 498 -19.98 1.28 3.23
N PRO A 499 -20.60 0.44 2.37
CA PRO A 499 -19.86 -0.52 1.57
C PRO A 499 -18.73 0.14 0.78
N GLU A 500 -17.51 -0.39 0.90
CA GLU A 500 -16.35 0.05 0.14
C GLU A 500 -15.90 -1.04 -0.81
N PHE A 501 -15.50 -0.62 -2.00
CA PHE A 501 -15.05 -1.52 -3.05
C PHE A 501 -13.52 -1.52 -3.16
N LYS A 502 -12.93 -2.60 -3.67
CA LYS A 502 -11.48 -2.87 -3.66
C LYS A 502 -10.64 -2.01 -4.62
N THR A 503 -11.26 -1.22 -5.47
CA THR A 503 -10.56 -0.39 -6.47
C THR A 503 -10.70 1.09 -6.16
N ASP A 504 -9.67 1.88 -6.46
CA ASP A 504 -9.68 3.34 -6.36
C ASP A 504 -10.20 4.03 -7.60
N SER A 505 -10.27 3.28 -8.65
CA SER A 505 -10.81 3.71 -9.92
C SER A 505 -12.27 3.31 -9.99
N ASP A 506 -12.99 3.93 -10.90
CA ASP A 506 -14.37 3.64 -11.19
C ASP A 506 -14.58 2.16 -11.51
N LEU A 507 -15.07 1.41 -10.54
CA LEU A 507 -15.29 -0.01 -10.65
C LEU A 507 -16.22 -0.34 -11.83
N LEU A 508 -17.27 0.46 -12.01
CA LEU A 508 -18.21 0.30 -13.12
C LEU A 508 -17.53 0.51 -14.46
N PHE A 509 -16.81 1.61 -14.60
CA PHE A 509 -16.14 1.93 -15.85
C PHE A 509 -15.09 0.90 -16.22
N ASN A 510 -14.33 0.41 -15.24
CA ASN A 510 -13.37 -0.67 -15.44
C ASN A 510 -14.04 -1.94 -15.97
N TYR A 511 -15.16 -2.33 -15.39
CA TYR A 511 -15.93 -3.48 -15.85
C TYR A 511 -16.41 -3.30 -17.28
N LEU A 512 -16.95 -2.12 -17.63
CA LEU A 512 -17.44 -1.83 -18.98
C LEU A 512 -16.31 -1.87 -20.02
N VAL A 513 -15.14 -1.29 -19.71
CA VAL A 513 -13.97 -1.28 -20.61
C VAL A 513 -13.41 -2.70 -20.80
N GLN A 514 -13.28 -3.45 -19.72
CA GLN A 514 -12.72 -4.81 -19.75
C GLN A 514 -13.61 -5.77 -20.55
N ASN A 515 -14.92 -5.65 -20.38
CA ASN A 515 -15.91 -6.52 -21.05
C ASN A 515 -16.44 -5.93 -22.37
N ASN A 516 -15.96 -4.75 -22.79
CA ASN A 516 -16.38 -4.04 -24.01
C ASN A 516 -17.91 -3.88 -24.12
N ILE A 517 -18.58 -3.54 -23.00
CA ILE A 517 -20.05 -3.45 -22.93
C ILE A 517 -20.49 -2.11 -23.53
N SER A 518 -21.28 -2.17 -24.61
CA SER A 518 -21.87 -1.00 -25.25
C SER A 518 -23.03 -0.43 -24.43
N LYS A 519 -23.48 0.77 -24.79
CA LYS A 519 -24.66 1.40 -24.18
C LYS A 519 -25.93 0.56 -24.38
N GLU A 520 -26.04 -0.09 -25.53
CA GLU A 520 -27.19 -0.95 -25.89
C GLU A 520 -27.21 -2.22 -25.04
N ASP A 521 -26.04 -2.76 -24.71
CA ASP A 521 -25.90 -3.98 -23.92
C ASP A 521 -25.95 -3.73 -22.41
N LEU A 522 -25.87 -2.47 -21.96
CA LEU A 522 -25.74 -2.11 -20.55
C LEU A 522 -26.87 -2.69 -19.71
N ILE A 523 -28.12 -2.48 -20.14
CA ILE A 523 -29.33 -2.91 -19.40
C ILE A 523 -29.34 -4.41 -19.18
N ASN A 524 -28.96 -5.18 -20.20
CA ASN A 524 -28.88 -6.64 -20.11
C ASN A 524 -27.77 -7.12 -19.16
N ASN A 525 -26.76 -6.27 -18.92
CA ASN A 525 -25.62 -6.56 -18.06
C ASN A 525 -25.77 -6.04 -16.62
N ILE A 526 -26.86 -5.34 -16.27
CA ILE A 526 -27.09 -4.81 -14.91
C ILE A 526 -26.90 -5.88 -13.82
N PRO A 527 -27.50 -7.09 -13.94
CA PRO A 527 -27.32 -8.11 -12.89
C PRO A 527 -25.84 -8.52 -12.71
N SER A 528 -25.09 -8.65 -13.82
CA SER A 528 -23.68 -9.02 -13.80
C SER A 528 -22.81 -7.90 -13.20
N ILE A 529 -23.10 -6.64 -13.53
CA ILE A 529 -22.44 -5.47 -12.98
C ILE A 529 -22.66 -5.39 -11.46
N ASN A 530 -23.90 -5.50 -11.00
CA ASN A 530 -24.22 -5.40 -9.57
C ASN A 530 -23.64 -6.58 -8.78
N ARG A 531 -23.52 -7.78 -9.38
CA ARG A 531 -22.79 -8.91 -8.81
C ARG A 531 -21.28 -8.65 -8.77
N TYR A 532 -20.73 -8.00 -9.79
CA TYR A 532 -19.32 -7.59 -9.82
C TYR A 532 -19.00 -6.60 -8.69
N PHE A 533 -19.89 -5.65 -8.38
CA PHE A 533 -19.75 -4.76 -7.23
C PHE A 533 -19.70 -5.55 -5.91
N HIS A 534 -20.59 -6.51 -5.70
CA HIS A 534 -20.56 -7.36 -4.51
C HIS A 534 -19.26 -8.16 -4.38
N ASN A 535 -18.76 -8.75 -5.46
CA ASN A 535 -17.51 -9.52 -5.46
C ASN A 535 -16.29 -8.67 -5.14
N ASN A 536 -16.37 -7.37 -5.38
CA ASN A 536 -15.31 -6.41 -5.11
C ASN A 536 -15.47 -5.66 -3.78
N LEU A 537 -16.34 -6.09 -2.88
CA LEU A 537 -16.39 -5.55 -1.52
C LEU A 537 -15.08 -5.79 -0.77
N LYS A 538 -14.64 -4.79 0.01
CA LYS A 538 -13.50 -4.93 0.92
C LYS A 538 -13.87 -5.87 2.07
N PHE A 539 -13.03 -6.85 2.34
CA PHE A 539 -13.28 -7.90 3.34
C PHE A 539 -13.50 -7.39 4.77
N ASN A 540 -12.85 -6.30 5.15
CA ASN A 540 -12.89 -5.81 6.53
C ASN A 540 -14.21 -5.12 6.90
N ILE A 541 -15.01 -4.66 5.94
CA ILE A 541 -16.20 -3.84 6.19
C ILE A 541 -17.28 -4.62 6.92
N THR A 542 -17.49 -5.87 6.54
CA THR A 542 -18.45 -6.76 7.23
C THR A 542 -18.06 -7.00 8.69
N ASN A 543 -16.76 -7.13 8.98
CA ASN A 543 -16.26 -7.29 10.34
C ASN A 543 -16.40 -6.01 11.17
N ILE A 544 -16.23 -4.85 10.56
CA ILE A 544 -16.43 -3.54 11.20
C ILE A 544 -17.90 -3.39 11.59
N ASN A 545 -18.83 -3.66 10.68
CA ASN A 545 -20.25 -3.59 10.96
C ASN A 545 -20.69 -4.57 12.06
N LYS A 546 -20.12 -5.79 12.11
CA LYS A 546 -20.34 -6.72 13.23
C LYS A 546 -19.89 -6.15 14.56
N LYS A 547 -18.73 -5.48 14.62
CA LYS A 547 -18.25 -4.81 15.84
C LYS A 547 -19.15 -3.64 16.24
N LEU A 548 -19.58 -2.80 15.30
CA LEU A 548 -20.51 -1.71 15.57
C LEU A 548 -21.85 -2.22 16.10
N PHE A 549 -22.34 -3.31 15.53
CA PHE A 549 -23.55 -3.99 16.03
C PHE A 549 -23.39 -4.51 17.47
N LEU A 550 -22.24 -5.07 17.82
CA LEU A 550 -21.97 -5.48 19.21
C LEU A 550 -21.92 -4.28 20.16
N ILE A 551 -21.28 -3.18 19.75
CA ILE A 551 -21.27 -1.94 20.55
C ILE A 551 -22.69 -1.41 20.72
N SER A 552 -23.51 -1.41 19.68
CA SER A 552 -24.91 -0.95 19.80
C SER A 552 -25.72 -1.79 20.78
N LYS A 553 -25.52 -3.10 20.80
CA LYS A 553 -26.14 -3.99 21.80
C LYS A 553 -25.68 -3.67 23.23
N ASN A 554 -24.37 -3.48 23.43
CA ASN A 554 -23.81 -3.15 24.75
C ASN A 554 -24.34 -1.80 25.29
N LEU A 555 -24.54 -0.83 24.40
CA LEU A 555 -25.05 0.50 24.73
C LEU A 555 -26.59 0.57 24.74
N ASN A 556 -27.28 -0.51 24.39
CA ASN A 556 -28.74 -0.59 24.24
C ASN A 556 -29.30 0.53 23.34
N VAL A 557 -28.70 0.67 22.15
CA VAL A 557 -29.07 1.65 21.10
C VAL A 557 -29.36 0.96 19.77
N ILE A 558 -30.10 1.63 18.90
CA ILE A 558 -30.45 1.13 17.58
C ILE A 558 -29.18 1.09 16.70
N PHE A 559 -29.02 0.01 15.93
CA PHE A 559 -28.02 -0.10 14.86
C PHE A 559 -28.73 -0.08 13.51
N LEU A 560 -28.31 0.84 12.63
CA LEU A 560 -28.79 0.96 11.26
C LEU A 560 -27.67 0.56 10.28
N ASN A 561 -27.83 -0.57 9.60
CA ASN A 561 -26.84 -1.08 8.67
C ASN A 561 -27.06 -0.52 7.25
N LYS A 562 -26.09 0.21 6.68
CA LYS A 562 -26.19 0.74 5.30
C LYS A 562 -26.24 -0.37 4.25
N PHE A 563 -25.73 -1.55 4.55
CA PHE A 563 -25.83 -2.71 3.64
C PHE A 563 -27.27 -3.08 3.32
N ASP A 564 -28.22 -2.84 4.23
CA ASP A 564 -29.62 -3.25 4.07
C ASP A 564 -30.31 -2.58 2.86
N TYR A 565 -29.83 -1.40 2.43
CA TYR A 565 -30.38 -0.71 1.26
C TYR A 565 -29.41 -0.61 0.08
N ILE A 566 -28.10 -0.92 0.28
CA ILE A 566 -27.07 -0.84 -0.76
C ILE A 566 -26.79 -2.22 -1.37
N CYS A 567 -26.78 -3.29 -0.55
CA CYS A 567 -26.42 -4.64 -0.96
C CYS A 567 -27.51 -5.64 -0.56
N ASN A 568 -27.47 -6.82 -1.18
CA ASN A 568 -28.24 -7.99 -0.76
C ASN A 568 -27.28 -9.18 -0.66
N GLU A 569 -27.04 -9.64 0.57
CA GLU A 569 -26.10 -10.73 0.86
C GLU A 569 -26.65 -12.11 0.41
N GLU A 570 -27.98 -12.31 0.40
CA GLU A 570 -28.61 -13.58 0.00
C GLU A 570 -28.41 -13.82 -1.50
N VAL A 571 -28.62 -12.79 -2.33
CA VAL A 571 -28.48 -12.86 -3.79
C VAL A 571 -27.09 -12.44 -4.26
N LYS A 572 -26.23 -12.01 -3.33
CA LYS A 572 -24.85 -11.59 -3.58
C LYS A 572 -24.73 -10.48 -4.64
N PHE A 573 -25.41 -9.38 -4.44
CA PHE A 573 -25.23 -8.19 -5.26
C PHE A 573 -25.15 -6.91 -4.42
N CYS A 574 -24.51 -5.86 -4.96
CA CYS A 574 -24.57 -4.48 -4.48
C CYS A 574 -24.95 -3.57 -5.65
N TYR A 575 -25.81 -2.59 -5.40
CA TYR A 575 -26.22 -1.63 -6.43
C TYR A 575 -25.05 -0.75 -6.85
N GLY A 576 -24.43 -1.04 -7.99
CA GLY A 576 -23.40 -0.19 -8.62
C GLY A 576 -24.01 0.75 -9.66
N ILE A 577 -25.09 0.27 -10.31
CA ILE A 577 -25.94 1.04 -11.25
C ILE A 577 -27.41 0.75 -10.95
N ASP A 578 -28.28 1.68 -11.33
CA ASP A 578 -29.73 1.50 -11.25
C ASP A 578 -30.31 0.77 -12.48
N GLN A 579 -31.63 0.62 -12.54
CA GLN A 579 -32.34 -0.04 -13.64
C GLN A 579 -32.31 0.75 -14.97
N GLU A 580 -32.03 2.05 -14.91
CA GLU A 580 -31.86 2.91 -16.07
C GLU A 580 -30.39 2.97 -16.54
N GLY A 581 -29.50 2.27 -15.86
CA GLY A 581 -28.06 2.26 -16.13
C GLY A 581 -27.32 3.46 -15.55
N LYS A 582 -27.91 4.23 -14.62
CA LYS A 582 -27.24 5.35 -13.98
C LYS A 582 -26.24 4.86 -12.94
N LYS A 583 -25.07 5.45 -12.94
CA LYS A 583 -23.98 5.17 -12.00
C LYS A 583 -24.31 5.68 -10.60
N LEU A 584 -24.19 4.83 -9.58
CA LEU A 584 -24.57 5.14 -8.19
C LEU A 584 -23.40 5.56 -7.29
N PHE A 585 -22.16 5.17 -7.63
CA PHE A 585 -20.95 5.56 -6.90
C PHE A 585 -19.98 6.29 -7.83
N PHE A 586 -19.39 7.40 -7.40
CA PHE A 586 -18.40 8.10 -8.23
C PHE A 586 -16.97 7.62 -7.97
N ASP A 587 -16.68 7.06 -6.80
CA ASP A 587 -15.43 6.43 -6.43
C ASP A 587 -15.68 5.05 -5.78
N TYR A 588 -14.81 4.61 -4.89
CA TYR A 588 -14.90 3.31 -4.22
C TYR A 588 -16.00 3.23 -3.14
N SER A 589 -16.67 4.34 -2.78
CA SER A 589 -17.66 4.34 -1.68
C SER A 589 -18.63 5.52 -1.64
N HIS A 590 -18.34 6.63 -2.33
CA HIS A 590 -19.16 7.84 -2.26
C HIS A 590 -20.24 7.88 -3.35
N TYR A 591 -21.41 8.42 -3.01
CA TYR A 591 -22.57 8.46 -3.91
C TYR A 591 -22.44 9.54 -4.99
N THR A 592 -22.87 9.21 -6.21
CA THR A 592 -23.23 10.21 -7.23
C THR A 592 -24.52 10.93 -6.84
N ASN A 593 -24.91 11.97 -7.60
CA ASN A 593 -26.22 12.59 -7.43
C ASN A 593 -27.36 11.58 -7.68
N ASP A 594 -27.26 10.79 -8.74
CA ASP A 594 -28.23 9.73 -9.05
C ASP A 594 -28.20 8.64 -7.97
N GLY A 595 -27.01 8.32 -7.42
CA GLY A 595 -26.85 7.41 -6.30
C GLY A 595 -27.54 7.89 -5.04
N ALA A 596 -27.40 9.16 -4.68
CA ALA A 596 -28.07 9.73 -3.53
C ALA A 596 -29.62 9.68 -3.69
N ILE A 597 -30.14 10.02 -4.86
CA ILE A 597 -31.58 9.93 -5.17
C ILE A 597 -32.05 8.46 -5.09
N PHE A 598 -31.33 7.56 -5.71
CA PHE A 598 -31.64 6.12 -5.72
C PHE A 598 -31.65 5.54 -4.30
N PHE A 599 -30.58 5.78 -3.53
CA PHE A 599 -30.49 5.26 -2.16
C PHE A 599 -31.47 5.95 -1.20
N GLY A 600 -31.79 7.22 -1.40
CA GLY A 600 -32.85 7.90 -0.66
C GLY A 600 -34.22 7.24 -0.87
N LYS A 601 -34.53 6.84 -2.11
CA LYS A 601 -35.73 6.04 -2.43
C LYS A 601 -35.69 4.66 -1.77
N LYS A 602 -34.55 3.95 -1.81
CA LYS A 602 -34.37 2.64 -1.17
C LYS A 602 -34.51 2.72 0.35
N ILE A 603 -33.94 3.74 1.00
CA ILE A 603 -34.09 3.98 2.43
C ILE A 603 -35.57 4.13 2.82
N TYR A 604 -36.36 4.85 2.01
CA TYR A 604 -37.78 5.02 2.23
C TYR A 604 -38.56 3.71 2.00
N GLU A 605 -38.32 3.03 0.86
CA GLU A 605 -38.99 1.76 0.52
C GLU A 605 -38.76 0.64 1.54
N THR A 606 -37.57 0.58 2.14
CA THR A 606 -37.20 -0.45 3.14
C THR A 606 -37.54 -0.06 4.59
N ASP A 607 -38.14 1.13 4.80
CA ASP A 607 -38.34 1.70 6.14
C ASP A 607 -37.06 1.63 7.02
N TRP A 608 -35.91 1.87 6.39
CA TRP A 608 -34.59 1.67 7.01
C TRP A 608 -34.38 2.51 8.27
N LEU A 609 -34.90 3.74 8.30
CA LEU A 609 -34.74 4.64 9.45
C LEU A 609 -35.37 4.10 10.74
N LYS A 610 -36.44 3.29 10.64
CA LYS A 610 -37.11 2.62 11.78
C LYS A 610 -37.28 3.48 13.04
N LEU A 611 -37.45 4.81 12.87
CA LEU A 611 -37.55 5.76 13.97
C LEU A 611 -38.93 5.76 14.65
N ASN A 612 -39.89 4.98 14.16
CA ASN A 612 -41.22 4.82 14.72
C ASN A 612 -41.25 3.94 15.97
N LEU A 613 -40.11 3.66 16.55
CA LEU A 613 -40.02 2.75 17.69
C LEU A 613 -40.24 3.51 19.02
N LYS A 614 -41.24 3.09 19.71
CA LYS A 614 -41.82 3.43 21.03
C LYS A 614 -40.88 4.04 22.06
#